data_598a5c87e46d986946e4a8f70e6f28d6
#
_entry.id   598a5c87e46d986946e4a8f70e6f28d6
#
_cell.length_a   1.000
_cell.length_b   1.000
_cell.length_c   1.000
_cell.angle_alpha   90.00
_cell.angle_beta   90.00
_cell.angle_gamma   90.00
#
_symmetry.space_group_name_H-M   'P 1'
#
loop_
_entity.id
_entity.type
_entity.pdbx_description
1 polymer ?
#
loop_
_entity_poly.entity_id
_entity_poly.type
_entity_poly.pdbx_seq_one_letter_code
_entity_poly.pdbx_strand_id
1 'polypeptide(L)'
;MVIKTRSARVDLSRKLVLELLASSVDLSTAPTLEPLFREYGTDPHRFAGGETVEQPVKIDNGLYVRDYGKCVLCYKCVEACGTDAQNTFAIAVAGRGFDAHISTELDVPLPDSACVYCGNCIAVCPTGALMAKPEFDLRHAGEWRPEAQTATDTICPYCGVGCTLTVHVQDEKIIKVTSPFDNDVTRGNLCVKGRFGFEYVNQAEE
;
A
#
# COMPACT_ATOMS: atom_id res chain seq x y z
N MET A 1 31.50 -11.73 13.17
CA MET A 1 30.70 -10.70 13.86
C MET A 1 29.46 -11.37 14.41
N VAL A 2 29.10 -11.17 15.68
CA VAL A 2 27.87 -11.70 16.29
C VAL A 2 26.86 -10.55 16.35
N ILE A 3 25.70 -10.72 15.70
CA ILE A 3 24.60 -9.76 15.67
C ILE A 3 23.49 -10.28 16.58
N LYS A 4 23.11 -9.48 17.59
CA LYS A 4 21.97 -9.79 18.47
C LYS A 4 20.72 -9.18 17.87
N THR A 5 19.75 -10.02 17.49
CA THR A 5 18.44 -9.58 16.95
C THR A 5 17.37 -9.39 18.03
N ARG A 6 17.62 -9.89 19.26
CA ARG A 6 16.78 -9.75 20.45
C ARG A 6 17.64 -9.39 21.65
N SER A 7 17.32 -8.33 22.33
CA SER A 7 17.86 -7.91 23.63
C SER A 7 17.07 -6.73 24.13
N ALA A 8 17.13 -6.42 25.44
CA ALA A 8 16.44 -5.26 26.01
C ALA A 8 16.77 -3.93 25.27
N ARG A 9 18.03 -3.77 24.82
CA ARG A 9 18.45 -2.59 24.05
C ARG A 9 17.82 -2.56 22.65
N VAL A 10 17.74 -3.70 21.96
CA VAL A 10 17.12 -3.80 20.64
C VAL A 10 15.63 -3.55 20.75
N ASP A 11 14.97 -4.13 21.75
CA ASP A 11 13.53 -4.00 21.95
C ASP A 11 13.15 -2.55 22.30
N LEU A 12 13.95 -1.88 23.15
CA LEU A 12 13.79 -0.45 23.44
C LEU A 12 13.96 0.41 22.17
N SER A 13 14.98 0.12 21.34
CA SER A 13 15.21 0.85 20.09
C SER A 13 14.03 0.70 19.12
N ARG A 14 13.51 -0.53 18.93
CA ARG A 14 12.34 -0.80 18.09
C ARG A 14 11.10 -0.10 18.60
N LYS A 15 10.86 -0.15 19.92
CA LYS A 15 9.76 0.58 20.55
C LYS A 15 9.84 2.07 20.22
N LEU A 16 10.98 2.70 20.43
CA LEU A 16 11.16 4.14 20.18
C LEU A 16 10.95 4.50 18.68
N VAL A 17 11.46 3.68 17.77
CA VAL A 17 11.24 3.90 16.32
C VAL A 17 9.76 3.83 15.97
N LEU A 18 9.03 2.84 16.49
CA LEU A 18 7.59 2.70 16.27
C LEU A 18 6.81 3.88 16.88
N GLU A 19 7.18 4.35 18.06
CA GLU A 19 6.58 5.53 18.72
C GLU A 19 6.81 6.82 17.91
N LEU A 20 8.01 7.02 17.37
CA LEU A 20 8.33 8.15 16.50
C LEU A 20 7.55 8.09 15.17
N LEU A 21 7.43 6.91 14.55
CA LEU A 21 6.61 6.74 13.35
C LEU A 21 5.13 7.04 13.63
N ALA A 22 4.59 6.52 14.72
CA ALA A 22 3.20 6.73 15.10
C ALA A 22 2.88 8.21 15.41
N SER A 23 3.88 9.00 15.86
CA SER A 23 3.69 10.43 16.12
C SER A 23 3.81 11.31 14.88
N SER A 24 4.45 10.83 13.81
CA SER A 24 4.78 11.64 12.63
C SER A 24 3.91 11.38 11.40
N VAL A 25 3.21 10.24 11.32
CA VAL A 25 2.37 9.87 10.17
C VAL A 25 1.03 9.27 10.61
N ASP A 26 0.02 9.39 9.76
CA ASP A 26 -1.28 8.75 9.99
C ASP A 26 -1.19 7.23 9.68
N LEU A 27 -1.24 6.41 10.71
CA LEU A 27 -1.21 4.94 10.63
C LEU A 27 -2.59 4.28 10.70
N SER A 28 -3.68 5.02 10.56
CA SER A 28 -5.06 4.53 10.68
C SER A 28 -5.41 3.39 9.69
N THR A 29 -4.65 3.29 8.60
CA THR A 29 -4.83 2.25 7.57
C THR A 29 -3.70 1.23 7.52
N ALA A 30 -2.93 1.09 8.60
CA ALA A 30 -1.74 0.24 8.69
C ALA A 30 -1.93 -0.99 9.61
N PRO A 31 -2.86 -1.92 9.34
CA PRO A 31 -3.15 -3.06 10.23
C PRO A 31 -1.94 -3.98 10.43
N THR A 32 -1.00 -4.00 9.50
CA THR A 32 0.24 -4.79 9.60
C THR A 32 1.19 -4.29 10.69
N LEU A 33 1.04 -3.07 11.17
CA LEU A 33 1.86 -2.50 12.24
C LEU A 33 1.29 -2.77 13.64
N GLU A 34 -0.01 -3.02 13.77
CA GLU A 34 -0.63 -3.30 15.07
C GLU A 34 0.02 -4.45 15.87
N PRO A 35 0.36 -5.61 15.26
CA PRO A 35 1.07 -6.67 15.97
C PRO A 35 2.42 -6.22 16.53
N LEU A 36 3.15 -5.38 15.79
CA LEU A 36 4.44 -4.83 16.22
C LEU A 36 4.27 -3.85 17.39
N PHE A 37 3.27 -2.98 17.32
CA PHE A 37 2.96 -2.07 18.41
C PHE A 37 2.65 -2.82 19.70
N ARG A 38 1.89 -3.89 19.62
CA ARG A 38 1.54 -4.76 20.72
C ARG A 38 2.75 -5.53 21.27
N GLU A 39 3.58 -6.09 20.37
CA GLU A 39 4.80 -6.85 20.72
C GLU A 39 5.79 -5.98 21.53
N TYR A 40 5.99 -4.72 21.10
CA TYR A 40 6.98 -3.83 21.74
C TYR A 40 6.38 -2.92 22.81
N GLY A 41 5.08 -3.02 23.13
CA GLY A 41 4.41 -2.18 24.11
C GLY A 41 4.52 -0.69 23.78
N THR A 42 4.27 -0.34 22.52
CA THR A 42 4.42 1.01 21.97
C THR A 42 3.31 1.94 22.46
N ASP A 43 3.67 3.17 22.84
CA ASP A 43 2.71 4.24 23.12
C ASP A 43 2.68 5.21 21.91
N PRO A 44 1.62 5.17 21.07
CA PRO A 44 1.54 6.02 19.88
C PRO A 44 1.41 7.51 20.19
N HIS A 45 1.10 7.87 21.44
CA HIS A 45 0.94 9.26 21.89
C HIS A 45 2.15 9.83 22.61
N ARG A 46 3.20 9.04 22.79
CA ARG A 46 4.39 9.45 23.55
C ARG A 46 5.03 10.76 23.06
N PHE A 47 5.03 10.98 21.76
CA PHE A 47 5.60 12.16 21.11
C PHE A 47 4.52 13.05 20.49
N ALA A 48 3.31 13.05 21.04
CA ALA A 48 2.22 13.91 20.57
C ALA A 48 2.66 15.39 20.58
N GLY A 49 2.30 16.11 19.51
CA GLY A 49 2.68 17.53 19.32
C GLY A 49 4.05 17.73 18.65
N GLY A 50 4.72 16.64 18.20
CA GLY A 50 5.87 16.72 17.31
C GLY A 50 5.47 17.11 15.88
N GLU A 51 6.48 17.27 15.01
CA GLU A 51 6.26 17.51 13.58
C GLU A 51 5.59 16.31 12.92
N THR A 52 4.64 16.56 12.00
CA THR A 52 3.91 15.55 11.24
C THR A 52 4.17 15.67 9.75
N VAL A 53 4.03 14.55 9.03
CA VAL A 53 4.09 14.54 7.57
C VAL A 53 2.76 15.05 7.03
N GLU A 54 2.77 16.23 6.43
CA GLU A 54 1.60 16.85 5.79
C GLU A 54 1.79 16.84 4.26
N GLN A 55 1.03 15.98 3.59
CA GLN A 55 1.04 15.87 2.13
C GLN A 55 -0.38 15.83 1.61
N PRO A 56 -0.70 16.55 0.52
CA PRO A 56 -2.02 16.50 -0.07
C PRO A 56 -2.33 15.12 -0.63
N VAL A 57 -3.57 14.68 -0.46
CA VAL A 57 -4.06 13.44 -1.10
C VAL A 57 -4.14 13.66 -2.61
N LYS A 58 -3.49 12.78 -3.39
CA LYS A 58 -3.45 12.85 -4.85
C LYS A 58 -4.43 11.85 -5.45
N ILE A 59 -5.47 12.37 -6.12
CA ILE A 59 -6.50 11.61 -6.84
C ILE A 59 -6.48 12.07 -8.30
N ASP A 60 -5.48 11.65 -9.04
CA ASP A 60 -5.23 12.06 -10.42
C ASP A 60 -5.58 10.97 -11.45
N ASN A 61 -6.18 9.86 -10.99
CA ASN A 61 -6.65 8.77 -11.83
C ASN A 61 -7.80 8.00 -11.16
N GLY A 62 -8.53 7.18 -11.94
CA GLY A 62 -9.68 6.41 -11.45
C GLY A 62 -9.33 5.08 -10.78
N LEU A 63 -8.07 4.65 -10.76
CA LEU A 63 -7.68 3.31 -10.31
C LEU A 63 -7.19 3.28 -8.87
N TYR A 64 -6.40 4.27 -8.45
CA TYR A 64 -5.87 4.31 -7.10
C TYR A 64 -5.52 5.72 -6.61
N VAL A 65 -5.42 5.85 -5.30
CA VAL A 65 -5.17 7.09 -4.57
C VAL A 65 -3.78 7.03 -3.94
N ARG A 66 -3.14 8.19 -3.82
CA ARG A 66 -1.86 8.40 -3.15
C ARG A 66 -2.05 9.38 -1.98
N ASP A 67 -2.01 8.86 -0.77
CA ASP A 67 -2.11 9.62 0.48
C ASP A 67 -0.78 9.53 1.24
N TYR A 68 0.14 10.42 0.92
CA TYR A 68 1.47 10.38 1.50
C TYR A 68 1.56 10.90 2.93
N GLY A 69 0.49 11.45 3.49
CA GLY A 69 0.35 11.67 4.94
C GLY A 69 0.42 10.37 5.75
N LYS A 70 0.20 9.21 5.09
CA LYS A 70 0.33 7.87 5.66
C LYS A 70 1.68 7.19 5.37
N CYS A 71 2.59 7.88 4.70
CA CYS A 71 3.83 7.27 4.18
C CYS A 71 4.93 7.26 5.24
N VAL A 72 5.45 6.07 5.57
CA VAL A 72 6.61 5.88 6.46
C VAL A 72 7.94 5.83 5.72
N LEU A 73 7.98 6.18 4.44
CA LEU A 73 9.19 6.18 3.60
C LEU A 73 9.96 4.84 3.63
N CYS A 74 9.24 3.73 3.59
CA CYS A 74 9.86 2.39 3.59
C CYS A 74 10.46 1.96 2.25
N TYR A 75 10.27 2.73 1.18
CA TYR A 75 10.77 2.55 -0.19
C TYR A 75 10.25 1.32 -0.93
N LYS A 76 9.44 0.45 -0.35
CA LYS A 76 8.92 -0.76 -1.00
C LYS A 76 8.22 -0.48 -2.34
N CYS A 77 7.44 0.62 -2.41
CA CYS A 77 6.75 1.01 -3.64
C CYS A 77 7.71 1.47 -4.74
N VAL A 78 8.82 2.14 -4.37
CA VAL A 78 9.87 2.55 -5.30
C VAL A 78 10.57 1.31 -5.87
N GLU A 79 10.95 0.35 -5.02
CA GLU A 79 11.57 -0.90 -5.45
C GLU A 79 10.63 -1.75 -6.32
N ALA A 80 9.34 -1.86 -5.95
CA ALA A 80 8.35 -2.56 -6.78
C ALA A 80 8.08 -1.88 -8.13
N CYS A 81 8.21 -0.55 -8.22
CA CYS A 81 8.17 0.19 -9.48
C CYS A 81 9.49 0.04 -10.27
N GLY A 82 10.58 -0.14 -9.55
CA GLY A 82 11.94 -0.35 -10.07
C GLY A 82 12.27 -1.82 -10.33
N THR A 83 13.43 -2.23 -9.84
CA THR A 83 14.10 -3.51 -10.17
C THR A 83 13.40 -4.75 -9.64
N ASP A 84 12.58 -4.64 -8.57
CA ASP A 84 11.96 -5.82 -7.97
C ASP A 84 10.82 -6.39 -8.83
N ALA A 85 10.09 -5.54 -9.58
CA ALA A 85 8.95 -6.02 -10.34
C ALA A 85 8.76 -5.36 -11.71
N GLN A 86 8.56 -4.03 -11.78
CA GLN A 86 7.99 -3.39 -12.98
C GLN A 86 9.04 -2.80 -13.94
N ASN A 87 10.19 -2.36 -13.45
CA ASN A 87 11.26 -1.69 -14.21
C ASN A 87 10.83 -0.42 -14.96
N THR A 88 9.83 0.30 -14.49
CA THR A 88 9.40 1.58 -15.07
C THR A 88 9.99 2.79 -14.39
N PHE A 89 10.35 2.68 -13.10
CA PHE A 89 10.93 3.77 -12.30
C PHE A 89 10.10 5.05 -12.31
N ALA A 90 8.76 4.91 -12.39
CA ALA A 90 7.85 6.04 -12.49
C ALA A 90 7.75 6.87 -11.20
N ILE A 91 8.14 6.29 -10.06
CA ILE A 91 8.11 6.95 -8.76
C ILE A 91 9.46 6.80 -8.05
N ALA A 92 9.85 7.86 -7.37
CA ALA A 92 11.07 7.94 -6.58
C ALA A 92 10.84 8.81 -5.33
N VAL A 93 11.86 8.95 -4.50
CA VAL A 93 11.80 9.86 -3.34
C VAL A 93 12.16 11.27 -3.78
N ALA A 94 11.33 12.23 -3.38
CA ALA A 94 11.58 13.66 -3.54
C ALA A 94 11.58 14.36 -2.17
N GLY A 95 12.13 15.56 -2.11
CA GLY A 95 12.21 16.35 -0.88
C GLY A 95 13.23 15.81 0.13
N ARG A 96 13.16 16.35 1.35
CA ARG A 96 14.01 15.95 2.48
C ARG A 96 13.34 16.29 3.81
N GLY A 97 13.80 15.65 4.90
CA GLY A 97 13.20 15.85 6.23
C GLY A 97 11.72 15.46 6.23
N PHE A 98 10.87 16.27 6.83
CA PHE A 98 9.42 16.05 6.85
C PHE A 98 8.73 16.32 5.49
N ASP A 99 9.41 17.06 4.57
CA ASP A 99 8.93 17.23 3.19
C ASP A 99 9.25 16.03 2.28
N ALA A 100 10.00 15.05 2.76
CA ALA A 100 10.34 13.87 1.98
C ALA A 100 9.07 13.04 1.69
N HIS A 101 8.84 12.74 0.43
CA HIS A 101 7.68 11.98 -0.03
C HIS A 101 7.99 11.19 -1.30
N ILE A 102 7.12 10.28 -1.66
CA ILE A 102 7.21 9.58 -2.93
C ILE A 102 6.56 10.44 -4.02
N SER A 103 7.27 10.65 -5.11
CA SER A 103 6.83 11.51 -6.21
C SER A 103 7.11 10.87 -7.56
N THR A 104 6.39 11.32 -8.56
CA THR A 104 6.74 11.20 -9.98
C THR A 104 7.84 12.20 -10.33
N GLU A 105 8.43 12.11 -11.53
CA GLU A 105 9.39 13.14 -11.98
C GLU A 105 8.70 14.50 -12.00
N LEU A 106 9.37 15.52 -11.48
CA LEU A 106 8.86 16.91 -11.41
C LEU A 106 7.45 17.03 -10.78
N ASP A 107 7.02 16.02 -10.02
CA ASP A 107 5.70 15.91 -9.38
C ASP A 107 4.51 15.98 -10.34
N VAL A 108 4.69 15.58 -11.61
CA VAL A 108 3.59 15.50 -12.59
C VAL A 108 2.53 14.48 -12.14
N PRO A 109 1.26 14.62 -12.57
CA PRO A 109 0.24 13.60 -12.34
C PRO A 109 0.66 12.23 -12.90
N LEU A 110 0.17 11.14 -12.29
CA LEU A 110 0.49 9.78 -12.75
C LEU A 110 0.18 9.55 -14.24
N PRO A 111 -0.92 10.06 -14.81
CA PRO A 111 -1.20 9.93 -16.24
C PRO A 111 -0.12 10.51 -17.16
N ASP A 112 0.62 11.51 -16.67
CA ASP A 112 1.66 12.23 -17.42
C ASP A 112 3.07 11.70 -17.15
N SER A 113 3.18 10.64 -16.32
CA SER A 113 4.44 10.00 -15.91
C SER A 113 4.71 8.70 -16.66
N ALA A 114 5.84 8.04 -16.38
CA ALA A 114 6.16 6.70 -16.87
C ALA A 114 5.30 5.56 -16.24
N CYS A 115 4.27 5.88 -15.46
CA CYS A 115 3.45 4.89 -14.77
C CYS A 115 2.64 4.04 -15.75
N VAL A 116 2.72 2.72 -15.60
CA VAL A 116 1.95 1.73 -16.40
C VAL A 116 0.73 1.17 -15.65
N TYR A 117 0.34 1.77 -14.55
CA TYR A 117 -0.84 1.42 -13.75
C TYR A 117 -0.90 -0.05 -13.27
N CYS A 118 0.23 -0.71 -13.10
CA CYS A 118 0.26 -2.10 -12.63
C CYS A 118 -0.24 -2.28 -11.18
N GLY A 119 -0.14 -1.24 -10.35
CA GLY A 119 -0.54 -1.26 -8.94
C GLY A 119 0.36 -2.11 -8.03
N ASN A 120 1.55 -2.53 -8.47
CA ASN A 120 2.46 -3.31 -7.63
C ASN A 120 2.95 -2.51 -6.43
N CYS A 121 3.06 -1.18 -6.56
CA CYS A 121 3.33 -0.26 -5.46
C CYS A 121 2.24 -0.29 -4.36
N ILE A 122 0.96 -0.49 -4.73
CA ILE A 122 -0.15 -0.66 -3.78
C ILE A 122 0.02 -1.97 -3.02
N ALA A 123 0.32 -3.07 -3.72
CA ALA A 123 0.44 -4.40 -3.14
C ALA A 123 1.48 -4.49 -2.02
N VAL A 124 2.55 -3.70 -2.10
CA VAL A 124 3.66 -3.72 -1.12
C VAL A 124 3.57 -2.60 -0.07
N CYS A 125 2.61 -1.67 -0.18
CA CYS A 125 2.50 -0.56 0.75
C CYS A 125 1.98 -1.04 2.12
N PRO A 126 2.76 -0.92 3.20
CA PRO A 126 2.35 -1.46 4.51
C PRO A 126 1.39 -0.55 5.27
N THR A 127 1.24 0.71 4.84
CA THR A 127 0.46 1.72 5.57
C THR A 127 -0.80 2.18 4.86
N GLY A 128 -1.03 1.71 3.62
CA GLY A 128 -2.16 2.18 2.81
C GLY A 128 -1.98 3.59 2.26
N ALA A 129 -0.75 4.13 2.28
CA ALA A 129 -0.44 5.40 1.60
C ALA A 129 -0.71 5.33 0.08
N LEU A 130 -0.65 4.14 -0.49
CA LEU A 130 -1.08 3.79 -1.84
C LEU A 130 -2.23 2.80 -1.71
N MET A 131 -3.39 3.13 -2.26
CA MET A 131 -4.63 2.37 -2.04
C MET A 131 -5.47 2.33 -3.32
N ALA A 132 -6.11 1.21 -3.59
CA ALA A 132 -7.08 1.11 -4.69
C ALA A 132 -8.24 2.10 -4.46
N LYS A 133 -8.73 2.73 -5.54
CA LYS A 133 -9.78 3.75 -5.45
C LYS A 133 -11.06 3.23 -4.77
N PRO A 134 -11.59 2.02 -5.08
CA PRO A 134 -12.77 1.49 -4.38
C PRO A 134 -12.55 1.30 -2.89
N GLU A 135 -11.37 0.82 -2.46
CA GLU A 135 -11.03 0.72 -1.04
C GLU A 135 -10.98 2.09 -0.37
N PHE A 136 -10.36 3.08 -1.01
CA PHE A 136 -10.29 4.44 -0.49
C PHE A 136 -11.69 5.04 -0.31
N ASP A 137 -12.57 4.90 -1.30
CA ASP A 137 -13.93 5.43 -1.26
C ASP A 137 -14.75 4.80 -0.15
N LEU A 138 -14.70 3.47 0.01
CA LEU A 138 -15.38 2.77 1.10
C LEU A 138 -14.85 3.19 2.48
N ARG A 139 -13.55 3.39 2.63
CA ARG A 139 -12.96 3.88 3.88
C ARG A 139 -13.40 5.30 4.19
N HIS A 140 -13.43 6.16 3.19
CA HIS A 140 -13.85 7.55 3.34
C HIS A 140 -15.34 7.67 3.68
N ALA A 141 -16.18 6.77 3.13
CA ALA A 141 -17.60 6.66 3.47
C ALA A 141 -17.87 5.99 4.83
N GLY A 142 -16.87 5.41 5.48
CA GLY A 142 -17.06 4.61 6.70
C GLY A 142 -17.69 3.22 6.45
N GLU A 143 -17.66 2.76 5.21
CA GLU A 143 -18.29 1.52 4.76
C GLU A 143 -17.28 0.37 4.56
N TRP A 144 -16.01 0.59 4.82
CA TRP A 144 -14.99 -0.45 4.76
C TRP A 144 -15.13 -1.44 5.90
N ARG A 145 -15.48 -2.70 5.60
CA ARG A 145 -15.76 -3.76 6.57
C ARG A 145 -14.91 -5.01 6.26
N PRO A 146 -13.66 -5.06 6.71
CA PRO A 146 -12.77 -6.19 6.42
C PRO A 146 -13.32 -7.53 6.91
N GLU A 147 -14.10 -7.54 7.98
CA GLU A 147 -14.75 -8.73 8.54
C GLU A 147 -15.91 -9.26 7.68
N ALA A 148 -16.49 -8.42 6.82
CA ALA A 148 -17.55 -8.79 5.89
C ALA A 148 -17.02 -9.17 4.49
N GLN A 149 -15.69 -9.12 4.31
CA GLN A 149 -15.08 -9.43 3.03
C GLN A 149 -14.82 -10.92 2.88
N THR A 150 -15.04 -11.42 1.67
CA THR A 150 -14.56 -12.74 1.25
C THR A 150 -13.38 -12.58 0.30
N ALA A 151 -12.42 -13.50 0.40
CA ALA A 151 -11.25 -13.54 -0.47
C ALA A 151 -11.21 -14.91 -1.16
N THR A 152 -11.21 -14.93 -2.50
CA THR A 152 -11.23 -16.15 -3.29
C THR A 152 -10.13 -16.12 -4.34
N ASP A 153 -9.34 -17.19 -4.41
CA ASP A 153 -8.32 -17.33 -5.42
C ASP A 153 -8.90 -17.84 -6.73
N THR A 154 -8.47 -17.24 -7.84
CA THR A 154 -8.85 -17.63 -9.20
C THR A 154 -7.72 -17.35 -10.18
N ILE A 155 -7.90 -17.74 -11.42
CA ILE A 155 -6.94 -17.48 -12.50
C ILE A 155 -7.40 -16.27 -13.32
N CYS A 156 -6.46 -15.38 -13.62
CA CYS A 156 -6.69 -14.20 -14.45
C CYS A 156 -7.16 -14.60 -15.86
N PRO A 157 -8.29 -14.05 -16.35
CA PRO A 157 -8.85 -14.43 -17.65
C PRO A 157 -8.22 -13.70 -18.85
N TYR A 158 -7.30 -12.74 -18.62
CA TYR A 158 -6.89 -11.82 -19.68
C TYR A 158 -5.82 -12.33 -20.63
N CYS A 159 -4.92 -13.21 -20.20
CA CYS A 159 -3.86 -13.72 -21.06
C CYS A 159 -3.30 -15.06 -20.57
N GLY A 160 -2.46 -15.69 -21.41
CA GLY A 160 -1.89 -17.02 -21.17
C GLY A 160 -0.83 -17.11 -20.06
N VAL A 161 -0.49 -15.99 -19.36
CA VAL A 161 0.41 -16.04 -18.20
C VAL A 161 -0.23 -16.83 -17.05
N GLY A 162 -1.56 -16.81 -16.92
CA GLY A 162 -2.27 -17.58 -15.90
C GLY A 162 -2.02 -17.07 -14.48
N CYS A 163 -1.92 -15.75 -14.30
CA CYS A 163 -1.72 -15.14 -12.99
C CYS A 163 -2.78 -15.58 -11.99
N THR A 164 -2.38 -15.98 -10.80
CA THR A 164 -3.32 -16.20 -9.69
C THR A 164 -3.76 -14.85 -9.13
N LEU A 165 -5.07 -14.65 -9.08
CA LEU A 165 -5.73 -13.49 -8.49
C LEU A 165 -6.40 -13.91 -7.19
N THR A 166 -6.28 -13.09 -6.16
CA THR A 166 -7.15 -13.13 -4.98
C THR A 166 -8.18 -12.02 -5.11
N VAL A 167 -9.43 -12.39 -5.34
CA VAL A 167 -10.55 -11.46 -5.52
C VAL A 167 -11.19 -11.19 -4.17
N HIS A 168 -11.25 -9.92 -3.76
CA HIS A 168 -11.87 -9.48 -2.51
C HIS A 168 -13.25 -8.91 -2.81
N VAL A 169 -14.27 -9.47 -2.19
CA VAL A 169 -15.68 -9.11 -2.40
C VAL A 169 -16.27 -8.60 -1.09
N GLN A 170 -16.97 -7.49 -1.15
CA GLN A 170 -17.82 -6.95 -0.08
C GLN A 170 -19.16 -6.55 -0.70
N ASP A 171 -20.28 -6.95 -0.07
CA ASP A 171 -21.64 -6.63 -0.53
C ASP A 171 -21.86 -7.03 -2.01
N GLU A 172 -21.45 -8.24 -2.37
CA GLU A 172 -21.56 -8.83 -3.73
C GLU A 172 -20.77 -8.07 -4.83
N LYS A 173 -19.94 -7.10 -4.46
CA LYS A 173 -19.08 -6.35 -5.40
C LYS A 173 -17.61 -6.65 -5.16
N ILE A 174 -16.87 -6.80 -6.24
CA ILE A 174 -15.41 -6.87 -6.19
C ILE A 174 -14.88 -5.49 -5.86
N ILE A 175 -14.18 -5.38 -4.73
CA ILE A 175 -13.64 -4.10 -4.23
C ILE A 175 -12.15 -3.94 -4.48
N LYS A 176 -11.43 -5.05 -4.58
CA LYS A 176 -10.01 -5.07 -5.00
C LYS A 176 -9.58 -6.46 -5.44
N VAL A 177 -8.48 -6.50 -6.19
CA VAL A 177 -7.80 -7.73 -6.57
C VAL A 177 -6.34 -7.66 -6.13
N THR A 178 -5.89 -8.72 -5.45
CA THR A 178 -4.50 -8.92 -5.07
C THR A 178 -3.94 -10.19 -5.72
N SER A 179 -2.71 -10.55 -5.43
CA SER A 179 -2.11 -11.83 -5.80
C SER A 179 -1.27 -12.33 -4.63
N PRO A 180 -1.25 -13.65 -4.36
CA PRO A 180 -0.41 -14.21 -3.31
C PRO A 180 1.08 -13.95 -3.54
N PHE A 181 1.81 -13.58 -2.49
CA PHE A 181 3.26 -13.35 -2.58
C PHE A 181 4.07 -14.65 -2.69
N ASP A 182 3.52 -15.75 -2.20
CA ASP A 182 4.10 -17.10 -2.24
C ASP A 182 3.78 -17.87 -3.53
N ASN A 183 3.16 -17.22 -4.51
CA ASN A 183 2.85 -17.81 -5.82
C ASN A 183 4.06 -17.76 -6.75
N ASP A 184 4.41 -18.89 -7.34
CA ASP A 184 5.59 -19.03 -8.20
C ASP A 184 5.52 -18.20 -9.49
N VAL A 185 4.31 -17.93 -10.01
CA VAL A 185 4.10 -17.20 -11.26
C VAL A 185 4.14 -15.68 -11.03
N THR A 186 3.38 -15.19 -10.05
CA THR A 186 3.12 -13.77 -9.88
C THR A 186 3.96 -13.12 -8.78
N ARG A 187 4.26 -13.86 -7.71
CA ARG A 187 4.95 -13.33 -6.52
C ARG A 187 4.36 -12.01 -6.02
N GLY A 188 3.01 -11.94 -5.99
CA GLY A 188 2.27 -10.74 -5.60
C GLY A 188 2.11 -9.67 -6.69
N ASN A 189 2.77 -9.82 -7.85
CA ASN A 189 2.78 -8.83 -8.91
C ASN A 189 1.70 -9.11 -9.97
N LEU A 190 1.05 -8.06 -10.43
CA LEU A 190 0.02 -8.11 -11.47
C LEU A 190 0.26 -6.99 -12.48
N CYS A 191 -0.31 -7.13 -13.67
CA CYS A 191 -0.44 -6.01 -14.60
C CYS A 191 -1.75 -5.24 -14.35
N VAL A 192 -1.93 -4.12 -15.04
CA VAL A 192 -3.14 -3.27 -14.93
C VAL A 192 -4.43 -4.06 -15.15
N LYS A 193 -4.47 -4.97 -16.11
CA LYS A 193 -5.67 -5.77 -16.40
C LYS A 193 -6.03 -6.71 -15.24
N GLY A 194 -5.05 -7.48 -14.75
CA GLY A 194 -5.29 -8.40 -13.64
C GLY A 194 -5.68 -7.69 -12.35
N ARG A 195 -5.11 -6.52 -12.06
CA ARG A 195 -5.38 -5.81 -10.82
C ARG A 195 -6.65 -4.98 -10.83
N PHE A 196 -6.98 -4.32 -11.94
CA PHE A 196 -8.07 -3.35 -12.01
C PHE A 196 -9.14 -3.69 -13.06
N GLY A 197 -8.95 -4.75 -13.85
CA GLY A 197 -9.87 -5.09 -14.94
C GLY A 197 -11.14 -5.81 -14.50
N PHE A 198 -11.56 -5.72 -13.25
CA PHE A 198 -12.74 -6.44 -12.73
C PHE A 198 -14.05 -5.64 -12.83
N GLU A 199 -14.02 -4.38 -13.23
CA GLU A 199 -15.21 -3.50 -13.30
C GLU A 199 -16.36 -4.10 -14.12
N TYR A 200 -16.05 -4.82 -15.20
CA TYR A 200 -17.07 -5.46 -16.05
C TYR A 200 -17.87 -6.53 -15.28
N VAL A 201 -17.29 -7.14 -14.24
CA VAL A 201 -17.99 -8.12 -13.40
C VAL A 201 -19.01 -7.42 -12.54
N ASN A 202 -18.64 -6.28 -11.97
CA ASN A 202 -19.54 -5.49 -11.11
C ASN A 202 -20.70 -4.86 -11.91
N GLN A 203 -20.53 -4.70 -13.22
CA GLN A 203 -21.54 -4.11 -14.12
C GLN A 203 -22.45 -5.16 -14.80
N ALA A 204 -22.16 -6.44 -14.61
CA ALA A 204 -22.89 -7.53 -15.31
C ALA A 204 -24.33 -7.77 -14.79
N GLU A 205 -24.79 -7.01 -13.81
CA GLU A 205 -26.14 -7.11 -13.21
C GLU A 205 -27.14 -6.07 -13.77
N GLU A 206 -26.78 -5.30 -14.77
CA GLU A 206 -27.68 -4.45 -15.53
C GLU A 206 -27.98 -5.14 -16.89
#